data_e597d2a443f3eec261b344a89022a9cf
#
_entry.id   e597d2a443f3eec261b344a89022a9cf
#
_cell.length_a   1.000
_cell.length_b   1.000
_cell.length_c   1.000
_cell.angle_alpha   90.00
_cell.angle_beta   90.00
_cell.angle_gamma   90.00
#
_symmetry.space_group_name_H-M   'P 1'
#
loop_
_entity.id
_entity.type
_entity.pdbx_description
1 polymer ?
#
loop_
_entity_poly.entity_id
_entity_poly.type
_entity_poly.pdbx_seq_one_letter_code
_entity_poly.pdbx_strand_id
1 'polypeptide(L)'
;MDRPQPKPFPLAPVAASILAERETERRNHLRQLGYFKTACSEIDDYVLLGGLERGHVVGLSAEEESFAVAVLSRALLEPRQRALVITPKPAGVILRSLRDGVAAELAHEGVAPGDVEPRVRASLDCVMLSCVFDMDGLWEVLAELDRRGRASSPPGGRVPPSPASEIQDSEEDEGPSPPSPPADAPPSIILVTHFSSLLTSLFARRERPAAHANLSLLASRLRHLSRSLPSNPLVLILNSTTSSTDPHGPEPGRHPSAAAGSGKPLDPSLRSIFNPPPLPIPGYVPTSSRRNKPSFGLVFTQLLDLHLLASRIPRTAEDAEVALGSAALEARFVTVVEVLLDEMGLWTGRMGKRPNREQRWAAVQVDGGRVVDAFGKQKMAAVTEIRTSAGFGGRRP
;
A
#
# COMPACT_ATOMS: atom_id res chain seq x y z
N MET A 1 45.33 25.80 12.08
CA MET A 1 44.09 24.95 12.09
C MET A 1 43.55 24.92 10.67
N ASP A 2 43.97 23.95 9.90
CA ASP A 2 43.51 23.75 8.53
C ASP A 2 42.06 23.28 8.56
N ARG A 3 41.15 24.05 7.95
CA ARG A 3 39.79 23.61 7.69
C ARG A 3 39.84 22.48 6.67
N PRO A 4 39.25 21.28 6.95
CA PRO A 4 39.17 20.22 5.96
C PRO A 4 38.38 20.76 4.76
N GLN A 5 39.01 20.81 3.62
CA GLN A 5 38.35 21.13 2.35
C GLN A 5 37.25 20.09 2.08
N PRO A 6 36.02 20.49 1.70
CA PRO A 6 34.99 19.56 1.30
C PRO A 6 35.52 18.74 0.12
N LYS A 7 35.56 17.42 0.30
CA LYS A 7 35.94 16.51 -0.80
C LYS A 7 34.97 16.75 -1.96
N PRO A 8 35.48 16.93 -3.19
CA PRO A 8 34.63 17.03 -4.37
C PRO A 8 33.73 15.78 -4.47
N PHE A 9 32.52 15.97 -4.93
CA PHE A 9 31.46 14.97 -5.02
C PHE A 9 32.00 13.54 -5.18
N PRO A 10 31.61 12.58 -4.29
CA PRO A 10 32.20 11.24 -4.28
C PRO A 10 31.83 10.38 -5.49
N LEU A 11 30.97 10.89 -6.39
CA LEU A 11 30.50 10.19 -7.57
C LEU A 11 30.83 10.99 -8.84
N ALA A 12 31.35 10.32 -9.85
CA ALA A 12 31.53 10.91 -11.17
C ALA A 12 30.16 11.34 -11.74
N PRO A 13 30.06 12.49 -12.41
CA PRO A 13 28.81 12.91 -13.06
C PRO A 13 28.40 11.89 -14.12
N VAL A 14 27.11 11.50 -14.09
CA VAL A 14 26.52 10.57 -15.07
C VAL A 14 25.68 11.38 -16.03
N ALA A 15 25.81 11.12 -17.34
CA ALA A 15 25.01 11.79 -18.35
C ALA A 15 23.52 11.46 -18.17
N ALA A 16 22.65 12.46 -18.35
CA ALA A 16 21.20 12.29 -18.19
C ALA A 16 20.62 11.23 -19.17
N SER A 17 21.21 11.11 -20.38
CA SER A 17 20.85 10.07 -21.35
C SER A 17 21.04 8.65 -20.81
N ILE A 18 22.15 8.40 -20.12
CA ILE A 18 22.44 7.09 -19.50
C ILE A 18 21.43 6.79 -18.38
N LEU A 19 21.06 7.81 -17.59
CA LEU A 19 20.05 7.65 -16.56
C LEU A 19 18.67 7.37 -17.16
N ALA A 20 18.30 8.05 -18.23
CA ALA A 20 17.05 7.83 -18.95
C ALA A 20 16.98 6.44 -19.58
N GLU A 21 18.07 5.96 -20.18
CA GLU A 21 18.16 4.62 -20.75
C GLU A 21 17.99 3.54 -19.67
N ARG A 22 18.74 3.61 -18.58
CA ARG A 22 18.61 2.69 -17.44
C ARG A 22 17.20 2.67 -16.84
N GLU A 23 16.58 3.84 -16.72
CA GLU A 23 15.21 3.92 -16.21
C GLU A 23 14.21 3.31 -17.20
N THR A 24 14.42 3.48 -18.50
CA THR A 24 13.60 2.86 -19.55
C THR A 24 13.73 1.34 -19.54
N GLU A 25 14.95 0.82 -19.42
CA GLU A 25 15.23 -0.61 -19.30
C GLU A 25 14.56 -1.19 -18.06
N ARG A 26 14.70 -0.52 -16.89
CA ARG A 26 14.05 -0.93 -15.65
C ARG A 26 12.52 -1.02 -15.82
N ARG A 27 11.89 -0.03 -16.44
CA ARG A 27 10.43 -0.03 -16.66
C ARG A 27 10.00 -1.13 -17.60
N ASN A 28 10.74 -1.37 -18.65
CA ASN A 28 10.45 -2.45 -19.57
C ASN A 28 10.55 -3.80 -18.87
N HIS A 29 11.55 -3.98 -18.01
CA HIS A 29 11.68 -5.17 -17.18
C HIS A 29 10.48 -5.32 -16.21
N LEU A 30 10.10 -4.27 -15.49
CA LEU A 30 8.95 -4.30 -14.57
C LEU A 30 7.64 -4.66 -15.30
N ARG A 31 7.42 -4.14 -16.51
CA ARG A 31 6.25 -4.50 -17.33
C ARG A 31 6.22 -5.99 -17.70
N GLN A 32 7.38 -6.59 -17.94
CA GLN A 32 7.49 -8.04 -18.20
C GLN A 32 7.19 -8.88 -16.95
N LEU A 33 7.54 -8.39 -15.76
CA LEU A 33 7.22 -9.04 -14.49
C LEU A 33 5.71 -8.96 -14.14
N GLY A 34 4.97 -8.03 -14.75
CA GLY A 34 3.55 -7.80 -14.52
C GLY A 34 3.24 -7.09 -13.22
N TYR A 35 1.95 -7.00 -12.91
CA TYR A 35 1.38 -6.31 -11.75
C TYR A 35 0.78 -7.32 -10.78
N PHE A 36 0.81 -7.00 -9.48
CA PHE A 36 0.00 -7.73 -8.51
C PHE A 36 -1.46 -7.27 -8.60
N LYS A 37 -2.36 -8.23 -8.80
CA LYS A 37 -3.79 -7.97 -8.91
C LYS A 37 -4.49 -8.10 -7.56
N THR A 38 -5.52 -7.28 -7.35
CA THR A 38 -6.38 -7.38 -6.16
C THR A 38 -7.52 -8.36 -6.34
N ALA A 39 -7.71 -8.91 -7.55
CA ALA A 39 -8.86 -9.68 -8.01
C ALA A 39 -10.19 -8.88 -8.08
N CYS A 40 -10.16 -7.58 -7.80
CA CYS A 40 -11.29 -6.68 -7.98
C CYS A 40 -11.02 -5.79 -9.20
N SER A 41 -11.79 -5.96 -10.28
CA SER A 41 -11.58 -5.21 -11.53
C SER A 41 -11.75 -3.70 -11.34
N GLU A 42 -12.66 -3.26 -10.48
CA GLU A 42 -12.84 -1.85 -10.17
C GLU A 42 -11.57 -1.21 -9.58
N ILE A 43 -10.86 -1.93 -8.70
CA ILE A 43 -9.59 -1.45 -8.19
C ILE A 43 -8.49 -1.56 -9.24
N ASP A 44 -8.36 -2.73 -9.86
CA ASP A 44 -7.24 -2.99 -10.75
C ASP A 44 -7.28 -2.10 -11.99
N ASP A 45 -8.46 -1.87 -12.60
CA ASP A 45 -8.58 -1.16 -13.86
C ASP A 45 -8.75 0.37 -13.67
N TYR A 46 -9.53 0.83 -12.65
CA TYR A 46 -9.85 2.24 -12.49
C TYR A 46 -9.00 2.95 -11.43
N VAL A 47 -8.67 2.28 -10.32
CA VAL A 47 -7.89 2.90 -9.25
C VAL A 47 -6.39 2.77 -9.53
N LEU A 48 -5.95 1.56 -9.86
CA LEU A 48 -4.53 1.22 -10.02
C LEU A 48 -4.04 1.24 -11.48
N LEU A 49 -4.96 1.35 -12.45
CA LEU A 49 -4.65 1.39 -13.90
C LEU A 49 -3.82 0.19 -14.40
N GLY A 50 -4.08 -0.96 -13.83
CA GLY A 50 -3.42 -2.21 -14.21
C GLY A 50 -3.11 -3.13 -13.04
N GLY A 51 -3.11 -2.64 -11.81
CA GLY A 51 -2.74 -3.35 -10.59
C GLY A 51 -1.59 -2.66 -9.84
N LEU A 52 -1.09 -3.29 -8.78
CA LEU A 52 0.03 -2.79 -8.00
C LEU A 52 1.35 -3.10 -8.70
N GLU A 53 2.09 -2.06 -9.05
CA GLU A 53 3.33 -2.17 -9.82
C GLU A 53 4.50 -2.59 -8.92
N ARG A 54 5.33 -3.51 -9.41
CA ARG A 54 6.55 -3.93 -8.73
C ARG A 54 7.60 -2.82 -8.73
N GLY A 55 8.57 -2.89 -7.83
CA GLY A 55 9.66 -1.91 -7.76
C GLY A 55 9.24 -0.53 -7.24
N HIS A 56 8.09 -0.45 -6.56
CA HIS A 56 7.53 0.77 -5.99
C HIS A 56 7.17 0.61 -4.52
N VAL A 57 7.08 1.73 -3.82
CA VAL A 57 6.65 1.83 -2.42
C VAL A 57 5.22 2.35 -2.39
N VAL A 58 4.30 1.50 -2.01
CA VAL A 58 2.86 1.79 -1.94
C VAL A 58 2.42 1.86 -0.48
N GLY A 59 1.78 2.95 -0.10
CA GLY A 59 1.17 3.10 1.21
C GLY A 59 -0.33 2.91 1.14
N LEU A 60 -0.88 2.17 2.07
CA LEU A 60 -2.31 2.04 2.29
C LEU A 60 -2.64 2.54 3.69
N SER A 61 -3.42 3.63 3.77
CA SER A 61 -4.00 4.10 5.02
C SER A 61 -5.41 3.54 5.16
N ALA A 62 -5.64 2.73 6.19
CA ALA A 62 -6.92 2.04 6.42
C ALA A 62 -7.22 1.91 7.92
N GLU A 63 -8.49 1.74 8.27
CA GLU A 63 -8.91 1.37 9.62
C GLU A 63 -8.56 -0.10 9.92
N GLU A 64 -8.67 -0.97 8.91
CA GLU A 64 -8.48 -2.41 9.01
C GLU A 64 -7.39 -2.89 8.04
N GLU A 65 -6.71 -3.96 8.41
CA GLU A 65 -5.65 -4.57 7.60
C GLU A 65 -6.21 -5.55 6.56
N SER A 66 -7.50 -5.88 6.65
CA SER A 66 -8.15 -6.92 5.85
C SER A 66 -7.94 -6.77 4.35
N PHE A 67 -7.98 -5.54 3.84
CA PHE A 67 -7.72 -5.25 2.43
C PHE A 67 -6.29 -5.65 2.01
N ALA A 68 -5.27 -5.27 2.78
CA ALA A 68 -3.89 -5.59 2.42
C ALA A 68 -3.57 -7.08 2.57
N VAL A 69 -4.16 -7.73 3.58
CA VAL A 69 -4.06 -9.18 3.74
C VAL A 69 -4.69 -9.89 2.55
N ALA A 70 -5.86 -9.44 2.07
CA ALA A 70 -6.50 -10.00 0.89
C ALA A 70 -5.63 -9.85 -0.38
N VAL A 71 -5.05 -8.67 -0.59
CA VAL A 71 -4.10 -8.42 -1.70
C VAL A 71 -2.89 -9.36 -1.62
N LEU A 72 -2.32 -9.54 -0.43
CA LEU A 72 -1.20 -10.44 -0.22
C LEU A 72 -1.60 -11.90 -0.44
N SER A 73 -2.77 -12.32 0.06
CA SER A 73 -3.29 -13.69 -0.13
C SER A 73 -3.46 -14.02 -1.61
N ARG A 74 -4.00 -13.08 -2.39
CA ARG A 74 -4.13 -13.22 -3.84
C ARG A 74 -2.76 -13.33 -4.52
N ALA A 75 -1.81 -12.50 -4.14
CA ALA A 75 -0.47 -12.50 -4.73
C ALA A 75 0.31 -13.80 -4.44
N LEU A 76 0.09 -14.42 -3.28
CA LEU A 76 0.74 -15.70 -2.92
C LEU A 76 0.27 -16.89 -3.77
N LEU A 77 -0.85 -16.77 -4.48
CA LEU A 77 -1.33 -17.79 -5.42
C LEU A 77 -0.62 -17.73 -6.76
N GLU A 78 0.04 -16.63 -7.09
CA GLU A 78 0.85 -16.53 -8.29
C GLU A 78 2.11 -17.39 -8.16
N PRO A 79 2.53 -18.07 -9.25
CA PRO A 79 3.69 -18.95 -9.21
C PRO A 79 4.97 -18.22 -8.76
N ARG A 80 5.76 -18.87 -7.92
CA ARG A 80 7.09 -18.39 -7.47
C ARG A 80 7.10 -17.07 -6.71
N GLN A 81 5.95 -16.61 -6.20
CA GLN A 81 5.93 -15.42 -5.37
C GLN A 81 6.34 -15.76 -3.93
N ARG A 82 7.17 -14.91 -3.36
CA ARG A 82 7.55 -14.96 -1.94
C ARG A 82 7.22 -13.64 -1.29
N ALA A 83 6.74 -13.69 -0.06
CA ALA A 83 6.42 -12.49 0.70
C ALA A 83 7.26 -12.41 1.97
N LEU A 84 7.66 -11.19 2.33
CA LEU A 84 8.16 -10.86 3.66
C LEU A 84 7.11 -9.99 4.36
N VAL A 85 6.62 -10.46 5.50
CA VAL A 85 5.69 -9.68 6.35
C VAL A 85 6.45 -9.21 7.58
N ILE A 86 6.50 -7.90 7.75
CA ILE A 86 7.12 -7.21 8.90
C ILE A 86 6.00 -6.65 9.77
N THR A 87 5.85 -7.17 10.99
CA THR A 87 4.68 -6.89 11.83
C THR A 87 5.02 -6.97 13.32
N PRO A 88 4.40 -6.15 14.18
CA PRO A 88 4.49 -6.35 15.63
C PRO A 88 3.52 -7.44 16.14
N LYS A 89 2.62 -7.95 15.28
CA LYS A 89 1.66 -8.99 15.68
C LYS A 89 2.31 -10.36 15.80
N PRO A 90 1.80 -11.22 16.67
CA PRO A 90 2.21 -12.62 16.74
C PRO A 90 2.02 -13.33 15.40
N ALA A 91 2.97 -14.15 15.00
CA ALA A 91 2.97 -14.88 13.73
C ALA A 91 1.65 -15.64 13.48
N GLY A 92 1.10 -16.30 14.51
CA GLY A 92 -0.13 -17.07 14.39
C GLY A 92 -1.38 -16.23 14.00
N VAL A 93 -1.40 -14.93 14.32
CA VAL A 93 -2.51 -14.03 13.91
C VAL A 93 -2.43 -13.76 12.41
N ILE A 94 -1.26 -13.37 11.94
CA ILE A 94 -1.05 -13.05 10.52
C ILE A 94 -1.21 -14.30 9.65
N LEU A 95 -0.62 -15.42 10.04
CA LEU A 95 -0.72 -16.68 9.28
C LEU A 95 -2.15 -17.19 9.20
N ARG A 96 -2.96 -17.03 10.25
CA ARG A 96 -4.39 -17.38 10.21
C ARG A 96 -5.12 -16.52 9.19
N SER A 97 -4.94 -15.21 9.24
CA SER A 97 -5.61 -14.29 8.29
C SER A 97 -5.19 -14.57 6.83
N LEU A 98 -3.91 -14.88 6.59
CA LEU A 98 -3.42 -15.26 5.27
C LEU A 98 -3.97 -16.63 4.82
N ARG A 99 -4.01 -17.60 5.71
CA ARG A 99 -4.60 -18.92 5.44
C ARG A 99 -6.05 -18.80 4.99
N ASP A 100 -6.84 -18.04 5.75
CA ASP A 100 -8.26 -17.86 5.46
C ASP A 100 -8.46 -17.12 4.12
N GLY A 101 -7.64 -16.09 3.84
CA GLY A 101 -7.67 -15.37 2.57
C GLY A 101 -7.25 -16.23 1.37
N VAL A 102 -6.16 -17.00 1.48
CA VAL A 102 -5.69 -17.92 0.42
C VAL A 102 -6.74 -19.02 0.16
N ALA A 103 -7.31 -19.58 1.24
CA ALA A 103 -8.37 -20.60 1.10
C ALA A 103 -9.60 -20.05 0.38
N ALA A 104 -10.02 -18.83 0.70
CA ALA A 104 -11.14 -18.16 0.04
C ALA A 104 -10.89 -17.89 -1.45
N GLU A 105 -9.69 -17.48 -1.82
CA GLU A 105 -9.30 -17.29 -3.22
C GLU A 105 -9.30 -18.62 -3.98
N LEU A 106 -8.72 -19.69 -3.42
CA LEU A 106 -8.72 -21.03 -4.03
C LEU A 106 -10.13 -21.60 -4.22
N ALA A 107 -11.00 -21.41 -3.22
CA ALA A 107 -12.40 -21.80 -3.32
C ALA A 107 -13.12 -21.06 -4.45
N HIS A 108 -12.82 -19.77 -4.63
CA HIS A 108 -13.38 -18.97 -5.71
C HIS A 108 -12.87 -19.41 -7.10
N GLU A 109 -11.61 -19.84 -7.21
CA GLU A 109 -11.04 -20.40 -8.42
C GLU A 109 -11.61 -21.80 -8.76
N GLY A 110 -12.44 -22.35 -7.88
CA GLY A 110 -13.07 -23.67 -8.09
C GLY A 110 -12.12 -24.84 -7.85
N VAL A 111 -11.09 -24.66 -7.03
CA VAL A 111 -10.19 -25.73 -6.61
C VAL A 111 -10.97 -26.78 -5.80
N ALA A 112 -10.74 -28.06 -6.09
CA ALA A 112 -11.40 -29.14 -5.36
C ALA A 112 -11.11 -29.07 -3.86
N PRO A 113 -12.09 -29.33 -2.98
CA PRO A 113 -11.90 -29.18 -1.53
C PRO A 113 -10.71 -29.99 -0.96
N GLY A 114 -10.38 -31.14 -1.56
CA GLY A 114 -9.24 -31.97 -1.17
C GLY A 114 -7.87 -31.32 -1.46
N ASP A 115 -7.80 -30.46 -2.46
CA ASP A 115 -6.57 -29.81 -2.91
C ASP A 115 -6.35 -28.42 -2.28
N VAL A 116 -7.35 -27.88 -1.59
CA VAL A 116 -7.26 -26.53 -1.00
C VAL A 116 -6.19 -26.48 0.09
N GLU A 117 -6.24 -27.38 1.08
CA GLU A 117 -5.31 -27.36 2.22
C GLU A 117 -3.84 -27.58 1.82
N PRO A 118 -3.49 -28.52 0.92
CA PRO A 118 -2.12 -28.63 0.42
C PRO A 118 -1.61 -27.36 -0.27
N ARG A 119 -2.45 -26.72 -1.11
CA ARG A 119 -2.10 -25.47 -1.80
C ARG A 119 -1.98 -24.28 -0.85
N VAL A 120 -2.85 -24.19 0.15
CA VAL A 120 -2.74 -23.18 1.23
C VAL A 120 -1.40 -23.31 1.95
N ARG A 121 -1.02 -24.55 2.34
CA ARG A 121 0.27 -24.80 3.01
C ARG A 121 1.44 -24.39 2.11
N ALA A 122 1.45 -24.82 0.85
CA ALA A 122 2.49 -24.42 -0.09
C ALA A 122 2.60 -22.91 -0.28
N SER A 123 1.47 -22.17 -0.28
CA SER A 123 1.49 -20.70 -0.34
C SER A 123 2.04 -20.08 0.93
N LEU A 124 1.70 -20.61 2.12
CA LEU A 124 2.19 -20.11 3.38
C LEU A 124 3.68 -20.41 3.60
N ASP A 125 4.22 -21.49 3.07
CA ASP A 125 5.66 -21.81 3.09
C ASP A 125 6.49 -20.77 2.30
N CYS A 126 5.86 -20.00 1.42
CA CYS A 126 6.47 -18.87 0.72
C CYS A 126 6.49 -17.56 1.53
N VAL A 127 5.95 -17.55 2.76
CA VAL A 127 5.86 -16.36 3.61
C VAL A 127 6.96 -16.35 4.66
N MET A 128 7.80 -15.34 4.62
CA MET A 128 8.75 -15.02 5.67
C MET A 128 8.12 -14.02 6.64
N LEU A 129 8.25 -14.26 7.94
CA LEU A 129 7.74 -13.35 8.97
C LEU A 129 8.89 -12.77 9.78
N SER A 130 8.82 -11.45 10.01
CA SER A 130 9.72 -10.74 10.90
C SER A 130 8.92 -9.94 11.92
N CYS A 131 9.17 -10.17 13.20
CA CYS A 131 8.50 -9.46 14.28
C CYS A 131 9.30 -8.21 14.64
N VAL A 132 8.68 -7.02 14.48
CA VAL A 132 9.34 -5.72 14.65
C VAL A 132 8.46 -4.81 15.49
N PHE A 133 9.00 -4.24 16.56
CA PHE A 133 8.26 -3.38 17.48
C PHE A 133 8.64 -1.89 17.41
N ASP A 134 9.78 -1.58 16.81
CA ASP A 134 10.27 -0.22 16.67
C ASP A 134 11.00 0.02 15.35
N MET A 135 11.42 1.26 15.15
CA MET A 135 12.08 1.66 13.90
C MET A 135 13.46 1.04 13.73
N ASP A 136 14.17 0.77 14.83
CA ASP A 136 15.51 0.20 14.78
C ASP A 136 15.46 -1.27 14.33
N GLY A 137 14.47 -2.04 14.81
CA GLY A 137 14.21 -3.41 14.32
C GLY A 137 13.80 -3.43 12.83
N LEU A 138 13.03 -2.44 12.37
CA LEU A 138 12.74 -2.32 10.94
C LEU A 138 14.03 -2.11 10.12
N TRP A 139 14.94 -1.26 10.59
CA TRP A 139 16.24 -1.04 9.95
C TRP A 139 17.08 -2.31 9.87
N GLU A 140 17.10 -3.14 10.91
CA GLU A 140 17.81 -4.41 10.92
C GLU A 140 17.28 -5.36 9.85
N VAL A 141 15.97 -5.52 9.73
CA VAL A 141 15.34 -6.36 8.70
C VAL A 141 15.67 -5.87 7.30
N LEU A 142 15.58 -4.55 7.06
CA LEU A 142 15.91 -3.98 5.75
C LEU A 142 17.40 -4.10 5.41
N ALA A 143 18.29 -4.05 6.40
CA ALA A 143 19.73 -4.27 6.22
C ALA A 143 20.04 -5.74 5.87
N GLU A 144 19.33 -6.68 6.48
CA GLU A 144 19.46 -8.10 6.17
C GLU A 144 19.04 -8.43 4.74
N LEU A 145 17.92 -7.85 4.28
CA LEU A 145 17.48 -7.99 2.90
C LEU A 145 18.53 -7.52 1.88
N ASP A 146 19.19 -6.40 2.16
CA ASP A 146 20.23 -5.88 1.27
C ASP A 146 21.47 -6.80 1.22
N ARG A 147 21.85 -7.36 2.37
CA ARG A 147 22.97 -8.31 2.44
C ARG A 147 22.69 -9.56 1.61
N ARG A 148 21.49 -10.13 1.75
CA ARG A 148 21.06 -11.32 0.97
C ARG A 148 20.96 -11.01 -0.51
N GLY A 149 20.41 -9.85 -0.88
CA GLY A 149 20.34 -9.42 -2.28
C GLY A 149 21.70 -9.28 -2.95
N ARG A 150 22.71 -8.82 -2.21
CA ARG A 150 24.10 -8.73 -2.73
C ARG A 150 24.81 -10.09 -2.81
N ALA A 151 24.53 -11.00 -1.88
CA ALA A 151 25.12 -12.33 -1.87
C ALA A 151 24.60 -13.21 -3.03
N SER A 152 23.38 -12.98 -3.48
CA SER A 152 22.77 -13.69 -4.62
C SER A 152 23.18 -13.14 -5.98
N SER A 153 23.87 -12.00 -6.05
CA SER A 153 24.47 -11.50 -7.29
C SER A 153 25.78 -12.25 -7.56
N PRO A 154 25.95 -12.93 -8.70
CA PRO A 154 27.19 -13.64 -8.97
C PRO A 154 28.37 -12.68 -8.94
N PRO A 155 29.46 -12.96 -8.20
CA PRO A 155 30.66 -12.16 -8.25
C PRO A 155 31.16 -12.22 -9.69
N GLY A 156 31.34 -11.04 -10.32
CA GLY A 156 31.96 -10.92 -11.63
C GLY A 156 33.43 -11.33 -11.57
N GLY A 157 33.69 -12.62 -11.50
CA GLY A 157 34.99 -13.21 -11.46
C GLY A 157 34.89 -14.74 -11.47
N ARG A 158 35.32 -15.38 -12.52
CA ARG A 158 35.43 -16.81 -12.64
C ARG A 158 36.24 -17.39 -11.47
N VAL A 159 35.57 -18.01 -10.53
CA VAL A 159 36.18 -18.98 -9.61
C VAL A 159 35.94 -20.37 -10.23
N PRO A 160 36.99 -21.18 -10.45
CA PRO A 160 36.80 -22.53 -10.97
C PRO A 160 36.03 -23.38 -9.96
N PRO A 161 35.14 -24.26 -10.40
CA PRO A 161 34.34 -25.10 -9.52
C PRO A 161 35.27 -26.03 -8.74
N SER A 162 35.20 -25.97 -7.41
CA SER A 162 35.70 -27.03 -6.55
C SER A 162 34.85 -28.27 -6.72
N PRO A 163 35.43 -29.48 -6.76
CA PRO A 163 34.68 -30.70 -6.93
C PRO A 163 33.78 -30.95 -5.74
N ALA A 164 32.46 -30.95 -5.99
CA ALA A 164 31.46 -31.32 -5.03
C ALA A 164 31.61 -32.82 -4.69
N SER A 165 31.72 -33.11 -3.40
CA SER A 165 31.56 -34.48 -2.88
C SER A 165 30.10 -34.86 -3.03
N GLU A 166 29.81 -35.75 -3.98
CA GLU A 166 28.51 -36.45 -4.07
C GLU A 166 28.36 -37.36 -2.85
N ILE A 167 27.34 -37.08 -2.04
CA ILE A 167 26.73 -38.07 -1.18
C ILE A 167 25.39 -38.40 -1.83
N GLN A 168 25.39 -39.51 -2.52
CA GLN A 168 24.20 -40.16 -3.06
C GLN A 168 23.52 -40.90 -1.90
N ASP A 169 22.30 -40.54 -1.54
CA ASP A 169 21.46 -41.37 -0.70
C ASP A 169 20.03 -41.42 -1.24
N SER A 170 19.70 -42.64 -1.63
CA SER A 170 18.46 -43.38 -1.70
C SER A 170 17.18 -42.73 -2.21
N GLU A 171 16.73 -43.38 -3.25
CA GLU A 171 15.44 -43.41 -3.94
C GLU A 171 14.24 -43.41 -2.98
N GLU A 172 13.38 -42.39 -3.04
CA GLU A 172 11.94 -42.55 -2.85
C GLU A 172 11.23 -41.86 -4.02
N ASP A 173 10.47 -42.69 -4.72
CA ASP A 173 9.72 -42.39 -5.95
C ASP A 173 8.51 -41.50 -5.62
N GLU A 174 8.74 -40.20 -5.46
CA GLU A 174 7.68 -39.19 -5.45
C GLU A 174 7.63 -38.50 -6.81
N GLY A 175 6.47 -38.59 -7.45
CA GLY A 175 6.20 -37.94 -8.73
C GLY A 175 6.58 -36.45 -8.77
N PRO A 176 6.75 -35.83 -9.96
CA PRO A 176 7.34 -34.52 -10.11
C PRO A 176 6.47 -33.44 -9.47
N SER A 177 6.76 -33.16 -8.21
CA SER A 177 6.26 -31.95 -7.55
C SER A 177 6.86 -30.74 -8.27
N PRO A 178 6.09 -29.68 -8.53
CA PRO A 178 6.63 -28.48 -9.14
C PRO A 178 7.79 -27.96 -8.28
N PRO A 179 8.93 -27.57 -8.88
CA PRO A 179 10.12 -27.18 -8.14
C PRO A 179 9.78 -26.02 -7.21
N SER A 180 9.89 -26.26 -5.91
CA SER A 180 9.78 -25.22 -4.89
C SER A 180 10.84 -24.15 -5.17
N PRO A 181 10.51 -22.87 -5.06
CA PRO A 181 11.52 -21.81 -5.24
C PRO A 181 12.64 -22.02 -4.25
N PRO A 182 13.92 -21.77 -4.62
CA PRO A 182 15.05 -21.96 -3.74
C PRO A 182 14.83 -21.17 -2.44
N ALA A 183 15.18 -21.77 -1.31
CA ALA A 183 14.92 -21.20 0.03
C ALA A 183 15.48 -19.78 0.21
N ASP A 184 16.50 -19.39 -0.55
CA ASP A 184 17.18 -18.09 -0.49
C ASP A 184 16.68 -17.07 -1.51
N ALA A 185 15.61 -17.34 -2.28
CA ALA A 185 15.11 -16.37 -3.25
C ALA A 185 14.58 -15.10 -2.54
N PRO A 186 14.90 -13.89 -3.05
CA PRO A 186 14.45 -12.64 -2.46
C PRO A 186 12.92 -12.50 -2.57
N PRO A 187 12.27 -11.81 -1.59
CA PRO A 187 10.83 -11.61 -1.62
C PRO A 187 10.40 -10.76 -2.80
N SER A 188 9.26 -11.07 -3.40
CA SER A 188 8.60 -10.27 -4.44
C SER A 188 7.62 -9.24 -3.86
N ILE A 189 7.18 -9.45 -2.62
CA ILE A 189 6.36 -8.50 -1.85
C ILE A 189 6.95 -8.35 -0.46
N ILE A 190 7.04 -7.10 0.01
CA ILE A 190 7.40 -6.75 1.39
C ILE A 190 6.20 -6.01 1.96
N LEU A 191 5.54 -6.60 2.95
CA LEU A 191 4.41 -5.99 3.66
C LEU A 191 4.88 -5.52 5.04
N VAL A 192 4.76 -4.22 5.31
CA VAL A 192 5.01 -3.63 6.63
C VAL A 192 3.68 -3.22 7.24
N THR A 193 3.30 -3.82 8.36
CA THR A 193 2.05 -3.49 9.05
C THR A 193 2.28 -2.57 10.25
N HIS A 194 1.21 -1.92 10.74
CA HIS A 194 1.25 -1.04 11.93
C HIS A 194 2.30 0.07 11.86
N PHE A 195 2.56 0.60 10.68
CA PHE A 195 3.60 1.61 10.49
C PHE A 195 3.36 2.89 11.31
N SER A 196 2.11 3.27 11.56
CA SER A 196 1.75 4.38 12.46
C SER A 196 2.30 4.19 13.88
N SER A 197 2.33 2.96 14.39
CA SER A 197 2.90 2.67 15.73
C SER A 197 4.42 2.86 15.74
N LEU A 198 5.11 2.47 14.66
CA LEU A 198 6.54 2.71 14.49
C LEU A 198 6.84 4.21 14.42
N LEU A 199 6.02 4.98 13.70
CA LEU A 199 6.14 6.44 13.63
C LEU A 199 5.90 7.08 15.00
N THR A 200 4.87 6.65 15.73
CA THR A 200 4.57 7.16 17.08
C THR A 200 5.78 6.93 18.01
N SER A 201 6.35 5.72 17.98
CA SER A 201 7.54 5.40 18.76
C SER A 201 8.76 6.25 18.35
N LEU A 202 8.97 6.47 17.05
CA LEU A 202 10.05 7.28 16.52
C LEU A 202 9.96 8.74 17.02
N PHE A 203 8.78 9.37 16.88
CA PHE A 203 8.56 10.77 17.27
C PHE A 203 8.49 10.95 18.80
N ALA A 204 8.18 9.90 19.56
CA ALA A 204 8.23 9.94 21.02
C ALA A 204 9.66 9.84 21.58
N ARG A 205 10.54 9.11 20.88
CA ARG A 205 11.91 8.83 21.35
C ARG A 205 12.97 9.78 20.80
N ARG A 206 12.71 10.45 19.68
CA ARG A 206 13.69 11.32 19.00
C ARG A 206 13.17 12.73 18.83
N GLU A 207 14.07 13.69 18.82
CA GLU A 207 13.75 15.06 18.44
C GLU A 207 13.22 15.12 17.00
N ARG A 208 12.28 16.03 16.73
CA ARG A 208 11.61 16.16 15.44
C ARG A 208 12.57 16.21 14.23
N PRO A 209 13.65 17.04 14.23
CA PRO A 209 14.57 17.07 13.09
C PRO A 209 15.26 15.74 12.85
N ALA A 210 15.68 15.04 13.91
CA ALA A 210 16.32 13.73 13.82
C ALA A 210 15.35 12.65 13.35
N ALA A 211 14.07 12.69 13.80
CA ALA A 211 13.02 11.79 13.33
C ALA A 211 12.76 11.99 11.83
N HIS A 212 12.64 13.23 11.35
CA HIS A 212 12.46 13.51 9.91
C HIS A 212 13.68 13.09 9.07
N ALA A 213 14.90 13.31 9.56
CA ALA A 213 16.11 12.82 8.88
C ALA A 213 16.12 11.30 8.76
N ASN A 214 15.74 10.57 9.84
CA ASN A 214 15.61 9.11 9.82
C ASN A 214 14.57 8.66 8.79
N LEU A 215 13.41 9.32 8.71
CA LEU A 215 12.37 8.99 7.73
C LEU A 215 12.82 9.26 6.28
N SER A 216 13.57 10.31 6.03
CA SER A 216 14.14 10.59 4.69
C SER A 216 15.12 9.49 4.27
N LEU A 217 15.94 9.00 5.20
CA LEU A 217 16.82 7.86 4.96
C LEU A 217 16.02 6.57 4.73
N LEU A 218 14.98 6.34 5.51
CA LEU A 218 14.09 5.19 5.34
C LEU A 218 13.42 5.19 3.97
N ALA A 219 12.89 6.34 3.52
CA ALA A 219 12.30 6.50 2.19
C ALA A 219 13.30 6.12 1.08
N SER A 220 14.52 6.64 1.18
CA SER A 220 15.59 6.31 0.25
C SER A 220 15.94 4.83 0.27
N ARG A 221 15.96 4.21 1.45
CA ARG A 221 16.26 2.79 1.63
C ARG A 221 15.18 1.89 1.04
N LEU A 222 13.90 2.17 1.30
CA LEU A 222 12.77 1.42 0.76
C LEU A 222 12.75 1.47 -0.77
N ARG A 223 12.93 2.68 -1.35
CA ARG A 223 13.04 2.82 -2.80
C ARG A 223 14.29 2.14 -3.38
N HIS A 224 15.40 2.15 -2.65
CA HIS A 224 16.60 1.41 -3.07
C HIS A 224 16.30 -0.08 -3.11
N LEU A 225 15.77 -0.67 -2.04
CA LEU A 225 15.47 -2.11 -1.98
C LEU A 225 14.45 -2.51 -3.04
N SER A 226 13.37 -1.74 -3.24
CA SER A 226 12.37 -2.05 -4.26
C SER A 226 12.94 -2.07 -5.69
N ARG A 227 14.01 -1.33 -5.95
CA ARG A 227 14.62 -1.17 -7.28
C ARG A 227 15.89 -1.99 -7.50
N SER A 228 16.62 -2.32 -6.43
CA SER A 228 17.92 -3.00 -6.51
C SER A 228 17.85 -4.50 -6.28
N LEU A 229 16.85 -5.00 -5.55
CA LEU A 229 16.68 -6.44 -5.39
C LEU A 229 16.27 -7.09 -6.72
N PRO A 230 16.82 -8.28 -7.04
CA PRO A 230 16.53 -8.96 -8.31
C PRO A 230 15.05 -9.23 -8.56
N SER A 231 14.26 -9.39 -7.49
CA SER A 231 12.81 -9.59 -7.54
C SER A 231 12.02 -8.32 -7.84
N ASN A 232 12.64 -7.13 -7.76
CA ASN A 232 11.97 -5.83 -7.82
C ASN A 232 10.70 -5.80 -6.95
N PRO A 233 10.82 -6.00 -5.62
CA PRO A 233 9.67 -6.22 -4.78
C PRO A 233 8.71 -5.02 -4.77
N LEU A 234 7.43 -5.31 -4.70
CA LEU A 234 6.44 -4.36 -4.24
C LEU A 234 6.61 -4.17 -2.72
N VAL A 235 6.83 -2.93 -2.27
CA VAL A 235 6.82 -2.61 -0.84
C VAL A 235 5.46 -2.02 -0.50
N LEU A 236 4.66 -2.74 0.28
CA LEU A 236 3.35 -2.30 0.75
C LEU A 236 3.42 -1.94 2.24
N ILE A 237 3.07 -0.70 2.59
CA ILE A 237 3.14 -0.17 3.95
C ILE A 237 1.73 0.15 4.44
N LEU A 238 1.32 -0.50 5.54
CA LEU A 238 0.03 -0.25 6.16
C LEU A 238 0.15 0.80 7.26
N ASN A 239 -0.62 1.84 7.10
CA ASN A 239 -0.77 2.93 8.03
C ASN A 239 -2.20 2.97 8.57
N SER A 240 -2.40 3.42 9.79
CA SER A 240 -3.74 3.62 10.33
C SER A 240 -4.35 4.92 9.83
N THR A 241 -5.67 5.01 9.93
CA THR A 241 -6.40 6.27 9.84
C THR A 241 -6.68 6.83 11.22
N THR A 242 -6.74 8.14 11.34
CA THR A 242 -7.23 8.80 12.54
C THR A 242 -8.69 9.20 12.31
N SER A 243 -9.61 8.56 13.00
CA SER A 243 -10.93 9.12 13.20
C SER A 243 -10.82 10.15 14.31
N SER A 244 -10.76 11.45 13.97
CA SER A 244 -10.81 12.49 14.99
C SER A 244 -12.22 12.59 15.57
N THR A 245 -12.56 11.72 16.50
CA THR A 245 -13.37 12.14 17.60
C THR A 245 -12.47 13.06 18.43
N ASP A 246 -12.62 14.36 18.32
CA ASP A 246 -12.03 15.27 19.31
C ASP A 246 -12.63 14.87 20.66
N PRO A 247 -11.87 14.25 21.59
CA PRO A 247 -12.38 13.91 22.91
C PRO A 247 -12.60 15.20 23.78
N HIS A 248 -12.23 16.36 23.25
CA HIS A 248 -12.50 17.65 23.81
C HIS A 248 -13.67 18.29 23.04
N GLY A 249 -14.88 17.73 23.21
CA GLY A 249 -16.07 18.53 23.11
C GLY A 249 -15.90 19.79 23.97
N PRO A 250 -16.52 20.94 23.63
CA PRO A 250 -16.36 22.16 24.38
C PRO A 250 -16.70 21.87 25.83
N GLU A 251 -15.69 21.94 26.74
CA GLU A 251 -15.94 21.92 28.16
C GLU A 251 -16.98 23.03 28.46
N PRO A 252 -18.11 22.70 29.09
CA PRO A 252 -19.08 23.71 29.44
C PRO A 252 -18.46 24.66 30.48
N GLY A 253 -17.96 25.81 30.01
CA GLY A 253 -17.37 26.83 30.90
C GLY A 253 -16.16 27.59 30.36
N ARG A 254 -15.54 27.18 29.28
CA ARG A 254 -14.53 27.99 28.62
C ARG A 254 -15.19 28.99 27.67
N HIS A 255 -15.22 30.26 28.05
CA HIS A 255 -15.52 31.37 27.17
C HIS A 255 -14.65 31.25 25.88
N PRO A 256 -15.22 31.44 24.69
CA PRO A 256 -14.45 31.48 23.46
C PRO A 256 -13.50 32.70 23.56
N SER A 257 -12.28 32.45 24.03
CA SER A 257 -11.21 33.43 23.89
C SER A 257 -11.02 33.65 22.39
N ALA A 258 -11.25 34.86 21.91
CA ALA A 258 -11.14 35.30 20.53
C ALA A 258 -9.69 35.33 20.01
N ALA A 259 -8.87 34.39 20.45
CA ALA A 259 -7.66 34.02 19.74
C ALA A 259 -8.09 33.04 18.61
N ALA A 260 -8.62 33.63 17.54
CA ALA A 260 -8.68 32.98 16.25
C ALA A 260 -7.26 32.55 15.90
N GLY A 261 -6.87 31.40 16.44
CA GLY A 261 -5.65 30.74 16.07
C GLY A 261 -5.70 30.55 14.56
N SER A 262 -4.68 31.03 13.89
CA SER A 262 -4.43 30.80 12.47
C SER A 262 -4.45 29.29 12.21
N GLY A 263 -5.65 28.73 12.07
CA GLY A 263 -5.84 27.36 11.63
C GLY A 263 -5.15 27.28 10.29
N LYS A 264 -3.95 26.67 10.25
CA LYS A 264 -3.31 26.33 8.99
C LYS A 264 -4.36 25.66 8.15
N PRO A 265 -4.63 26.13 6.91
CA PRO A 265 -5.58 25.47 6.04
C PRO A 265 -5.19 24.00 5.97
N LEU A 266 -6.11 23.13 6.38
CA LEU A 266 -5.89 21.69 6.32
C LEU A 266 -5.69 21.37 4.84
N ASP A 267 -4.57 20.70 4.53
CA ASP A 267 -4.28 20.26 3.17
C ASP A 267 -5.41 19.34 2.67
N PRO A 268 -6.25 19.78 1.72
CA PRO A 268 -7.36 18.98 1.23
C PRO A 268 -6.91 17.69 0.52
N SER A 269 -5.65 17.62 0.10
CA SER A 269 -5.10 16.46 -0.62
C SER A 269 -4.99 15.21 0.24
N LEU A 270 -4.99 15.33 1.57
CA LEU A 270 -4.86 14.21 2.51
C LEU A 270 -6.18 13.79 3.17
N ARG A 271 -7.32 14.12 2.59
CA ARG A 271 -8.64 13.74 3.08
C ARG A 271 -9.40 12.94 2.03
N SER A 272 -10.28 12.06 2.50
CA SER A 272 -11.26 11.44 1.64
C SER A 272 -12.13 12.50 0.95
N ILE A 273 -12.40 12.32 -0.34
CA ILE A 273 -13.37 13.15 -1.07
C ILE A 273 -14.80 12.89 -0.58
N PHE A 274 -15.06 11.72 0.00
CA PHE A 274 -16.35 11.34 0.58
C PHE A 274 -16.59 11.90 1.98
N ASN A 275 -15.62 12.61 2.53
CA ASN A 275 -15.69 13.22 3.83
C ASN A 275 -15.32 14.72 3.77
N PRO A 276 -16.13 15.52 3.04
CA PRO A 276 -15.84 16.94 2.88
C PRO A 276 -15.85 17.65 4.24
N PRO A 277 -15.09 18.75 4.38
CA PRO A 277 -15.16 19.56 5.59
C PRO A 277 -16.61 20.02 5.80
N PRO A 278 -17.09 20.05 7.04
CA PRO A 278 -18.42 20.56 7.31
C PRO A 278 -18.50 22.00 6.79
N LEU A 279 -19.55 22.26 6.00
CA LEU A 279 -19.86 23.64 5.62
C LEU A 279 -20.10 24.45 6.90
N PRO A 280 -19.58 25.66 7.01
CA PRO A 280 -19.86 26.54 8.14
C PRO A 280 -21.34 27.00 8.05
N ILE A 281 -22.24 26.19 8.55
CA ILE A 281 -23.66 26.56 8.69
C ILE A 281 -23.79 27.17 10.10
N PRO A 282 -24.17 28.43 10.22
CA PRO A 282 -24.38 29.06 11.52
C PRO A 282 -25.41 28.27 12.33
N GLY A 283 -25.03 27.81 13.52
CA GLY A 283 -25.92 27.07 14.44
C GLY A 283 -25.93 25.54 14.26
N TYR A 284 -25.24 24.99 13.30
CA TYR A 284 -25.07 23.54 13.14
C TYR A 284 -23.72 23.12 13.68
N VAL A 285 -23.70 22.43 14.80
CA VAL A 285 -22.52 21.72 15.28
C VAL A 285 -22.56 20.32 14.65
N PRO A 286 -21.71 19.99 13.69
CA PRO A 286 -21.71 18.66 13.11
C PRO A 286 -21.33 17.66 14.19
N THR A 287 -22.29 16.85 14.62
CA THR A 287 -22.04 15.67 15.44
C THR A 287 -21.07 14.78 14.66
N SER A 288 -19.83 14.74 15.14
CA SER A 288 -18.73 13.82 14.80
C SER A 288 -18.85 13.07 13.47
N SER A 289 -18.68 13.78 12.34
CA SER A 289 -18.37 13.06 11.11
C SER A 289 -16.98 12.43 11.31
N ARG A 290 -16.89 11.10 11.29
CA ARG A 290 -15.63 10.37 11.33
C ARG A 290 -14.79 10.84 10.13
N ARG A 291 -13.83 11.71 10.40
CA ARG A 291 -12.95 12.27 9.36
C ARG A 291 -11.83 11.28 9.12
N ASN A 292 -12.04 10.33 8.21
CA ASN A 292 -11.00 9.40 7.83
C ASN A 292 -9.88 10.16 7.13
N LYS A 293 -8.76 10.28 7.80
CA LYS A 293 -7.52 10.83 7.26
C LYS A 293 -6.35 9.93 7.66
N PRO A 294 -5.31 9.82 6.83
CA PRO A 294 -4.11 9.09 7.18
C PRO A 294 -3.47 9.58 8.47
N SER A 295 -3.09 8.68 9.36
CA SER A 295 -2.22 9.02 10.48
C SER A 295 -0.88 9.54 9.95
N PHE A 296 -0.31 10.56 10.58
CA PHE A 296 0.93 11.21 10.13
C PHE A 296 0.89 11.78 8.69
N GLY A 297 -0.26 11.79 8.03
CA GLY A 297 -0.56 12.40 6.74
C GLY A 297 0.63 12.66 5.82
N LEU A 298 1.10 13.92 5.76
CA LEU A 298 2.21 14.35 4.89
C LEU A 298 3.52 13.60 5.16
N VAL A 299 3.82 13.30 6.43
CA VAL A 299 5.06 12.59 6.82
C VAL A 299 5.06 11.19 6.24
N PHE A 300 3.94 10.50 6.32
CA PHE A 300 3.80 9.16 5.73
C PHE A 300 3.87 9.21 4.20
N THR A 301 3.19 10.16 3.59
CA THR A 301 3.13 10.32 2.12
C THR A 301 4.52 10.53 1.49
N GLN A 302 5.45 11.18 2.18
CA GLN A 302 6.82 11.39 1.67
C GLN A 302 7.62 10.09 1.46
N LEU A 303 7.21 9.01 2.10
CA LEU A 303 7.86 7.70 1.95
C LEU A 303 7.45 6.99 0.66
N LEU A 304 6.35 7.38 0.03
CA LEU A 304 5.59 6.60 -0.93
C LEU A 304 5.76 7.08 -2.37
N ASP A 305 5.56 6.16 -3.29
CA ASP A 305 5.37 6.43 -4.72
C ASP A 305 3.86 6.47 -5.07
N LEU A 306 3.03 5.68 -4.34
CA LEU A 306 1.58 5.68 -4.43
C LEU A 306 0.98 5.65 -3.02
N HIS A 307 -0.03 6.50 -2.76
CA HIS A 307 -0.75 6.51 -1.48
C HIS A 307 -2.24 6.27 -1.70
N LEU A 308 -2.73 5.18 -1.14
CA LEU A 308 -4.12 4.78 -1.14
C LEU A 308 -4.75 5.05 0.23
N LEU A 309 -5.98 5.53 0.22
CA LEU A 309 -6.80 5.66 1.43
C LEU A 309 -8.02 4.75 1.31
N ALA A 310 -8.17 3.82 2.24
CA ALA A 310 -9.36 3.00 2.38
C ALA A 310 -10.24 3.59 3.50
N SER A 311 -11.41 4.06 3.12
CA SER A 311 -12.37 4.68 4.03
C SER A 311 -13.65 3.87 4.09
N ARG A 312 -14.18 3.63 5.28
CA ARG A 312 -15.47 2.97 5.47
C ARG A 312 -16.57 4.01 5.39
N ILE A 313 -17.50 3.85 4.46
CA ILE A 313 -18.66 4.74 4.27
C ILE A 313 -19.96 3.95 4.26
N PRO A 314 -21.11 4.54 4.64
CA PRO A 314 -22.41 3.91 4.47
C PRO A 314 -22.65 3.53 3.01
N ARG A 315 -23.30 2.37 2.79
CA ARG A 315 -23.49 1.82 1.46
C ARG A 315 -24.52 2.59 0.64
N THR A 316 -25.59 3.07 1.29
CA THR A 316 -26.69 3.82 0.68
C THR A 316 -27.00 5.08 1.48
N ALA A 317 -27.83 5.97 0.94
CA ALA A 317 -28.34 7.13 1.68
C ALA A 317 -29.14 6.72 2.93
N GLU A 318 -29.93 5.66 2.83
CA GLU A 318 -30.67 5.09 3.96
C GLU A 318 -29.72 4.55 5.04
N ASP A 319 -28.66 3.83 4.66
CA ASP A 319 -27.63 3.37 5.59
C ASP A 319 -26.91 4.55 6.26
N ALA A 320 -26.77 5.69 5.56
CA ALA A 320 -26.18 6.90 6.15
C ALA A 320 -27.09 7.54 7.19
N GLU A 321 -28.41 7.57 6.94
CA GLU A 321 -29.40 8.04 7.92
C GLU A 321 -29.45 7.14 9.16
N VAL A 322 -29.44 5.82 8.95
CA VAL A 322 -29.38 4.83 10.04
C VAL A 322 -28.09 4.98 10.85
N ALA A 323 -26.95 5.20 10.19
CA ALA A 323 -25.65 5.40 10.84
C ALA A 323 -25.57 6.68 11.69
N LEU A 324 -26.38 7.68 11.40
CA LEU A 324 -26.50 8.92 12.19
C LEU A 324 -27.46 8.76 13.38
N GLY A 325 -28.34 7.77 13.36
CA GLY A 325 -29.33 7.48 14.41
C GLY A 325 -28.82 6.54 15.51
N SER A 326 -29.72 6.19 16.42
CA SER A 326 -29.45 5.23 17.50
C SER A 326 -29.25 3.78 17.03
N ALA A 327 -29.66 3.45 15.81
CA ALA A 327 -29.54 2.13 15.18
C ALA A 327 -28.30 1.95 14.34
N ALA A 328 -27.23 2.67 14.63
CA ALA A 328 -25.98 2.68 13.83
C ALA A 328 -25.36 1.29 13.59
N LEU A 329 -25.68 0.28 14.41
CA LEU A 329 -25.25 -1.11 14.26
C LEU A 329 -25.91 -1.83 13.07
N GLU A 330 -27.05 -1.37 12.58
CA GLU A 330 -27.81 -1.96 11.47
C GLU A 330 -27.39 -1.39 10.11
N ALA A 331 -26.65 -0.27 10.10
CA ALA A 331 -26.18 0.36 8.87
C ALA A 331 -25.15 -0.52 8.16
N ARG A 332 -25.33 -0.71 6.86
CA ARG A 332 -24.38 -1.41 6.01
C ARG A 332 -23.32 -0.45 5.50
N PHE A 333 -22.08 -0.91 5.49
CA PHE A 333 -20.94 -0.12 5.05
C PHE A 333 -20.22 -0.78 3.89
N VAL A 334 -19.56 0.04 3.11
CA VAL A 334 -18.60 -0.36 2.06
C VAL A 334 -17.28 0.34 2.31
N THR A 335 -16.20 -0.23 1.79
CA THR A 335 -14.88 0.38 1.82
C THR A 335 -14.64 1.10 0.49
N VAL A 336 -14.38 2.40 0.54
CA VAL A 336 -13.95 3.16 -0.63
C VAL A 336 -12.43 3.27 -0.60
N VAL A 337 -11.79 2.83 -1.67
CA VAL A 337 -10.35 2.96 -1.88
C VAL A 337 -10.11 4.12 -2.84
N GLU A 338 -9.39 5.14 -2.38
CA GLU A 338 -9.08 6.37 -3.10
C GLU A 338 -7.58 6.55 -3.29
N VAL A 339 -7.17 7.14 -4.41
CA VAL A 339 -5.78 7.58 -4.61
C VAL A 339 -5.60 8.98 -4.02
N LEU A 340 -4.71 9.10 -3.01
CA LEU A 340 -4.33 10.39 -2.43
C LEU A 340 -3.10 11.01 -3.11
N LEU A 341 -2.14 10.17 -3.50
CA LEU A 341 -0.92 10.54 -4.21
C LEU A 341 -0.60 9.46 -5.23
N ASP A 342 -0.23 9.87 -6.42
CA ASP A 342 0.36 9.00 -7.44
C ASP A 342 1.53 9.73 -8.10
N GLU A 343 2.74 9.32 -7.75
CA GLU A 343 3.97 9.80 -8.37
C GLU A 343 4.49 8.86 -9.47
N MET A 344 3.91 7.67 -9.61
CA MET A 344 4.31 6.68 -10.61
C MET A 344 4.05 7.21 -12.02
N GLY A 345 2.93 7.91 -12.23
CA GLY A 345 2.57 8.53 -13.51
C GLY A 345 3.48 9.65 -13.98
N LEU A 346 4.20 10.34 -13.09
CA LEU A 346 5.14 11.41 -13.43
C LEU A 346 6.26 10.92 -14.34
N TRP A 347 6.63 9.66 -14.21
CA TRP A 347 7.74 9.04 -14.93
C TRP A 347 7.36 8.60 -16.35
N THR A 348 6.07 8.48 -16.66
CA THR A 348 5.63 7.96 -17.95
C THR A 348 5.45 9.03 -19.01
N GLY A 349 5.59 10.31 -18.66
CA GLY A 349 5.34 11.43 -19.58
C GLY A 349 3.87 11.54 -20.03
N ARG A 350 2.97 10.72 -19.45
CA ARG A 350 1.55 10.72 -19.79
C ARG A 350 0.78 11.87 -19.16
N MET A 351 1.38 12.49 -18.15
CA MET A 351 0.74 13.56 -17.42
C MET A 351 1.06 14.88 -18.06
N GLY A 352 0.05 15.50 -18.61
CA GLY A 352 0.05 16.92 -18.87
C GLY A 352 0.19 17.69 -17.54
N LYS A 353 -0.39 18.87 -17.46
CA LYS A 353 -0.44 19.62 -16.20
C LYS A 353 -1.09 18.75 -15.13
N ARG A 354 -0.35 18.44 -14.05
CA ARG A 354 -0.80 17.60 -12.94
C ARG A 354 -2.08 18.19 -12.35
N PRO A 355 -3.18 17.45 -12.27
CA PRO A 355 -4.35 17.90 -11.53
C PRO A 355 -3.99 18.02 -10.04
N ASN A 356 -4.62 18.96 -9.34
CA ASN A 356 -4.35 19.20 -7.91
C ASN A 356 -4.61 17.96 -7.05
N ARG A 357 -5.44 17.04 -7.53
CA ARG A 357 -5.77 15.78 -6.87
C ARG A 357 -6.20 14.74 -7.91
N GLU A 358 -5.72 13.51 -7.73
CA GLU A 358 -6.27 12.36 -8.43
C GLU A 358 -7.69 12.07 -7.92
N GLN A 359 -8.62 11.76 -8.84
CA GLN A 359 -10.01 11.42 -8.49
C GLN A 359 -10.34 9.99 -8.88
N ARG A 360 -9.41 9.08 -8.64
CA ARG A 360 -9.59 7.65 -8.87
C ARG A 360 -9.99 6.98 -7.57
N TRP A 361 -11.10 6.30 -7.59
CA TRP A 361 -11.62 5.56 -6.45
C TRP A 361 -12.50 4.40 -6.88
N ALA A 362 -12.65 3.41 -6.03
CA ALA A 362 -13.58 2.32 -6.19
C ALA A 362 -14.21 1.94 -4.83
N ALA A 363 -15.44 1.45 -4.87
CA ALA A 363 -16.12 0.95 -3.70
C ALA A 363 -16.04 -0.58 -3.68
N VAL A 364 -15.48 -1.12 -2.60
CA VAL A 364 -15.24 -2.56 -2.45
C VAL A 364 -15.75 -3.07 -1.12
N GLN A 365 -15.83 -4.38 -1.01
CA GLN A 365 -16.07 -5.10 0.24
C GLN A 365 -15.00 -6.18 0.38
N VAL A 366 -14.55 -6.42 1.60
CA VAL A 366 -13.73 -7.60 1.90
C VAL A 366 -14.69 -8.67 2.42
N ASP A 367 -14.89 -9.69 1.61
CA ASP A 367 -15.77 -10.82 1.92
C ASP A 367 -14.98 -12.12 1.98
N GLY A 368 -15.06 -12.80 3.12
CA GLY A 368 -14.31 -14.05 3.33
C GLY A 368 -12.79 -13.94 3.15
N GLY A 369 -12.20 -12.73 3.29
CA GLY A 369 -10.77 -12.50 3.05
C GLY A 369 -10.42 -12.12 1.61
N ARG A 370 -11.40 -11.90 0.74
CA ARG A 370 -11.25 -11.47 -0.66
C ARG A 370 -11.75 -10.05 -0.87
N VAL A 371 -11.10 -9.34 -1.77
CA VAL A 371 -11.59 -8.03 -2.23
C VAL A 371 -12.59 -8.25 -3.36
N VAL A 372 -13.81 -7.78 -3.17
CA VAL A 372 -14.89 -7.87 -4.15
C VAL A 372 -15.51 -6.51 -4.41
N ASP A 373 -16.10 -6.32 -5.58
CA ASP A 373 -16.86 -5.12 -5.90
C ASP A 373 -18.08 -5.01 -4.95
N ALA A 374 -18.25 -3.84 -4.31
CA ALA A 374 -19.31 -3.62 -3.34
C ALA A 374 -20.72 -3.63 -3.96
N PHE A 375 -20.85 -3.27 -5.24
CA PHE A 375 -22.14 -3.11 -5.91
C PHE A 375 -22.46 -4.21 -6.92
N GLY A 376 -21.50 -5.12 -7.17
CA GLY A 376 -21.60 -6.12 -8.22
C GLY A 376 -21.64 -5.45 -9.60
N LYS A 377 -21.37 -6.17 -10.67
CA LYS A 377 -21.64 -5.71 -12.03
C LYS A 377 -23.15 -5.66 -12.22
N GLN A 378 -23.82 -4.63 -11.70
CA GLN A 378 -25.06 -4.22 -12.31
C GLN A 378 -24.70 -4.00 -13.79
N LYS A 379 -25.31 -4.81 -14.70
CA LYS A 379 -25.35 -4.47 -16.11
C LYS A 379 -25.69 -2.99 -16.12
N MET A 380 -24.73 -2.14 -16.50
CA MET A 380 -25.06 -0.73 -16.75
C MET A 380 -26.20 -0.78 -17.76
N ALA A 381 -27.41 -0.53 -17.27
CA ALA A 381 -28.52 -0.23 -18.16
C ALA A 381 -27.96 0.86 -19.05
N ALA A 382 -27.96 0.61 -20.36
CA ALA A 382 -27.31 1.43 -21.36
C ALA A 382 -27.42 2.89 -20.92
N VAL A 383 -26.27 3.56 -20.78
CA VAL A 383 -26.24 4.98 -20.43
C VAL A 383 -27.14 5.62 -21.45
N THR A 384 -28.35 5.99 -21.04
CA THR A 384 -29.25 6.75 -21.87
C THR A 384 -28.49 8.03 -22.10
N GLU A 385 -27.96 8.20 -23.32
CA GLU A 385 -27.33 9.45 -23.73
C GLU A 385 -28.21 10.57 -23.21
N ILE A 386 -27.73 11.29 -22.20
CA ILE A 386 -28.35 12.55 -21.81
C ILE A 386 -28.05 13.46 -22.99
N ARG A 387 -28.92 13.43 -23.96
CA ARG A 387 -28.94 14.46 -25.00
C ARG A 387 -29.17 15.78 -24.28
N THR A 388 -28.10 16.49 -24.04
CA THR A 388 -28.14 17.92 -23.72
C THR A 388 -28.66 18.65 -24.97
N SER A 389 -29.95 18.46 -25.26
CA SER A 389 -30.66 19.29 -26.19
C SER A 389 -31.04 20.57 -25.46
N ALA A 390 -30.13 21.48 -25.32
CA ALA A 390 -30.41 22.91 -25.20
C ALA A 390 -29.09 23.67 -25.31
N GLY A 391 -28.74 24.03 -26.51
CA GLY A 391 -27.73 25.04 -26.73
C GLY A 391 -28.11 26.31 -26.00
N PHE A 392 -27.31 26.70 -25.02
CA PHE A 392 -27.23 28.07 -24.56
C PHE A 392 -26.51 28.88 -25.67
N GLY A 393 -27.24 29.17 -26.76
CA GLY A 393 -26.84 30.14 -27.75
C GLY A 393 -27.04 31.53 -27.20
N GLY A 394 -26.07 32.04 -26.45
CA GLY A 394 -25.99 33.46 -26.16
C GLY A 394 -25.67 34.21 -27.46
N ARG A 395 -26.65 34.92 -28.06
CA ARG A 395 -26.42 35.95 -29.06
C ARG A 395 -25.55 37.04 -28.41
N ARG A 396 -24.38 37.27 -29.00
CA ARG A 396 -23.68 38.55 -28.85
C ARG A 396 -24.31 39.57 -29.76
N PRO A 397 -24.43 40.87 -29.34
CA PRO A 397 -24.81 41.97 -30.16
C PRO A 397 -23.73 42.29 -31.21
#